data_5e78cb12066bab499501136f343e9d3d
#
_entry.id   5e78cb12066bab499501136f343e9d3d
#
_cell.length_a   1.000
_cell.length_b   1.000
_cell.length_c   1.000
_cell.angle_alpha   90.00
_cell.angle_beta   90.00
_cell.angle_gamma   90.00
#
_symmetry.space_group_name_H-M   'P 1'
#
loop_
_entity.id
_entity.type
_entity.pdbx_description
1 polymer ?
#
loop_
_entity_poly.entity_id
_entity_poly.type
_entity_poly.pdbx_seq_one_letter_code
_entity_poly.pdbx_strand_id
1 'polypeptide(L)'
;TQKKNGDIVCSGIIESARAALEAGVKVGLGTDSSCPFVTQYDMWREVAYFAKYVGVSNAFALHTATQVNAELLGLGGETGTIECGKAADILVTRKNPLDDLCALREPTHVMCRGDLVRKLKVKRIPEVDAELDTIMAMPAEALAEELARDGVA
;
A
#
# COMPACT_ATOMS: atom_id res chain seq x y z
N THR A 1 -1.92 -26.06 8.47
CA THR A 1 -2.10 -25.24 9.70
C THR A 1 -1.56 -23.82 9.49
N GLN A 2 -0.36 -23.61 8.96
CA GLN A 2 0.20 -22.27 8.71
C GLN A 2 -0.57 -21.52 7.62
N LYS A 3 -0.91 -22.19 6.51
CA LYS A 3 -1.72 -21.58 5.43
C LYS A 3 -3.07 -21.14 5.99
N LYS A 4 -3.78 -22.02 6.69
CA LYS A 4 -5.08 -21.70 7.29
C LYS A 4 -5.03 -20.49 8.22
N ASN A 5 -4.00 -20.37 9.05
CA ASN A 5 -3.85 -19.21 9.92
C ASN A 5 -3.57 -17.93 9.12
N GLY A 6 -2.77 -18.01 8.03
CA GLY A 6 -2.54 -16.90 7.13
C GLY A 6 -3.83 -16.41 6.46
N ASP A 7 -4.65 -17.31 5.98
CA ASP A 7 -5.92 -17.02 5.32
C ASP A 7 -6.90 -16.31 6.28
N ILE A 8 -7.03 -16.81 7.54
CA ILE A 8 -7.83 -16.16 8.59
C ILE A 8 -7.34 -14.73 8.87
N VAL A 9 -6.04 -14.56 8.98
CA VAL A 9 -5.46 -13.22 9.24
C VAL A 9 -5.72 -12.29 8.06
N CYS A 10 -5.52 -12.73 6.82
CA CYS A 10 -5.75 -11.89 5.64
C CYS A 10 -7.21 -11.46 5.49
N SER A 11 -8.17 -12.38 5.62
CA SER A 11 -9.59 -12.03 5.55
C SER A 11 -9.98 -11.06 6.68
N GLY A 12 -9.55 -11.35 7.90
CA GLY A 12 -9.82 -10.51 9.06
C GLY A 12 -9.25 -9.08 8.93
N ILE A 13 -8.06 -8.92 8.33
CA ILE A 13 -7.48 -7.60 8.07
C ILE A 13 -8.34 -6.81 7.08
N ILE A 14 -8.75 -7.45 5.96
CA ILE A 14 -9.57 -6.80 4.93
C ILE A 14 -10.93 -6.38 5.50
N GLU A 15 -11.61 -7.27 6.20
CA GLU A 15 -12.92 -7.01 6.82
C GLU A 15 -12.82 -5.92 7.90
N SER A 16 -11.80 -5.98 8.73
CA SER A 16 -11.57 -4.96 9.77
C SER A 16 -11.31 -3.58 9.16
N ALA A 17 -10.55 -3.52 8.06
CA ALA A 17 -10.30 -2.26 7.36
C ALA A 17 -11.59 -1.68 6.77
N ARG A 18 -12.44 -2.51 6.15
CA ARG A 18 -13.76 -2.09 5.64
C ARG A 18 -14.65 -1.58 6.76
N ALA A 19 -14.80 -2.36 7.82
CA ALA A 19 -15.63 -1.98 8.96
C ALA A 19 -15.16 -0.67 9.63
N ALA A 20 -13.84 -0.47 9.76
CA ALA A 20 -13.27 0.75 10.28
C ALA A 20 -13.61 1.97 9.40
N LEU A 21 -13.50 1.82 8.06
CA LEU A 21 -13.84 2.88 7.12
C LEU A 21 -15.34 3.20 7.15
N GLU A 22 -16.21 2.19 7.18
CA GLU A 22 -17.67 2.33 7.30
C GLU A 22 -18.06 3.04 8.62
N ALA A 23 -17.35 2.75 9.70
CA ALA A 23 -17.51 3.41 10.99
C ALA A 23 -16.91 4.83 11.05
N GLY A 24 -16.33 5.34 9.96
CA GLY A 24 -15.69 6.65 9.89
C GLY A 24 -14.37 6.76 10.65
N VAL A 25 -13.75 5.63 10.99
CA VAL A 25 -12.42 5.61 11.63
C VAL A 25 -11.35 5.94 10.60
N LYS A 26 -10.40 6.80 10.96
CA LYS A 26 -9.22 7.07 10.13
C LYS A 26 -8.31 5.85 10.10
N VAL A 27 -8.12 5.29 8.92
CA VAL A 27 -7.22 4.15 8.67
C VAL A 27 -5.95 4.68 8.02
N GLY A 28 -4.79 4.27 8.52
CA GLY A 28 -3.49 4.53 7.91
C GLY A 28 -2.94 3.28 7.23
N LEU A 29 -1.97 3.44 6.33
CA LEU A 29 -1.31 2.34 5.63
C LEU A 29 0.14 2.21 6.08
N GLY A 30 0.60 0.96 6.26
CA GLY A 30 1.96 0.63 6.60
C GLY A 30 2.27 -0.82 6.25
N THR A 31 3.51 -1.10 5.86
CA THR A 31 3.90 -2.43 5.36
C THR A 31 4.24 -3.42 6.45
N ASP A 32 4.55 -2.97 7.67
CA ASP A 32 5.12 -3.81 8.72
C ASP A 32 6.35 -4.60 8.21
N SER A 33 7.23 -3.91 7.48
CA SER A 33 8.40 -4.53 6.84
C SER A 33 9.31 -5.20 7.89
N SER A 34 10.06 -6.20 7.44
CA SER A 34 10.89 -7.15 8.20
C SER A 34 10.18 -8.46 8.56
N CYS A 35 8.94 -8.65 8.14
CA CYS A 35 8.30 -9.96 8.09
C CYS A 35 8.65 -10.68 6.78
N PRO A 36 8.57 -12.01 6.72
CA PRO A 36 8.71 -12.76 5.46
C PRO A 36 7.78 -12.21 4.38
N PHE A 37 8.28 -12.06 3.16
CA PHE A 37 7.57 -11.50 2.00
C PHE A 37 7.15 -10.03 2.11
N VAL A 38 7.48 -9.34 3.20
CA VAL A 38 7.20 -7.90 3.35
C VAL A 38 8.51 -7.12 3.20
N THR A 39 8.77 -6.66 1.99
CA THR A 39 10.01 -5.97 1.66
C THR A 39 9.92 -4.46 1.90
N GLN A 40 11.05 -3.85 2.24
CA GLN A 40 11.14 -2.41 2.56
C GLN A 40 10.83 -1.50 1.36
N TYR A 41 10.88 -2.04 0.14
CA TYR A 41 10.67 -1.28 -1.09
C TYR A 41 9.27 -1.43 -1.69
N ASP A 42 8.38 -2.16 -1.02
CA ASP A 42 7.07 -2.54 -1.58
C ASP A 42 5.89 -1.78 -0.96
N MET A 43 6.11 -0.59 -0.39
CA MET A 43 5.00 0.26 0.09
C MET A 43 3.96 0.52 -1.00
N TRP A 44 4.37 0.56 -2.29
CA TRP A 44 3.45 0.71 -3.40
C TRP A 44 2.43 -0.44 -3.50
N ARG A 45 2.83 -1.67 -3.11
CA ARG A 45 1.93 -2.84 -3.07
C ARG A 45 0.87 -2.68 -1.99
N GLU A 46 1.25 -2.17 -0.82
CA GLU A 46 0.32 -1.90 0.27
C GLU A 46 -0.81 -0.97 -0.21
N VAL A 47 -0.45 0.11 -0.90
CA VAL A 47 -1.42 1.05 -1.47
C VAL A 47 -2.31 0.37 -2.51
N ALA A 48 -1.72 -0.47 -3.38
CA ALA A 48 -2.47 -1.18 -4.41
C ALA A 48 -3.35 -2.30 -3.83
N TYR A 49 -2.90 -3.03 -2.82
CA TYR A 49 -3.69 -4.04 -2.12
C TYR A 49 -4.87 -3.40 -1.38
N PHE A 50 -4.65 -2.27 -0.72
CA PHE A 50 -5.71 -1.54 -0.05
C PHE A 50 -6.81 -1.13 -1.05
N ALA A 51 -6.44 -0.57 -2.19
CA ALA A 51 -7.42 -0.25 -3.24
C ALA A 51 -8.16 -1.50 -3.73
N LYS A 52 -7.41 -2.57 -4.03
CA LYS A 52 -7.93 -3.78 -4.66
C LYS A 52 -8.80 -4.62 -3.73
N TYR A 53 -8.32 -4.91 -2.53
CA TYR A 53 -8.97 -5.87 -1.64
C TYR A 53 -9.95 -5.23 -0.67
N VAL A 54 -9.68 -4.02 -0.19
CA VAL A 54 -10.67 -3.26 0.60
C VAL A 54 -11.75 -2.67 -0.30
N GLY A 55 -11.44 -2.41 -1.58
CA GLY A 55 -12.40 -1.94 -2.58
C GLY A 55 -12.57 -0.43 -2.60
N VAL A 56 -11.53 0.32 -2.25
CA VAL A 56 -11.52 1.78 -2.33
C VAL A 56 -10.95 2.28 -3.67
N SER A 57 -11.21 3.53 -4.02
CA SER A 57 -10.64 4.11 -5.25
C SER A 57 -9.12 4.34 -5.12
N ASN A 58 -8.40 4.36 -6.25
CA ASN A 58 -6.99 4.69 -6.29
C ASN A 58 -6.68 6.05 -5.64
N ALA A 59 -7.55 7.03 -5.87
CA ALA A 59 -7.44 8.36 -5.25
C ALA A 59 -7.55 8.29 -3.73
N PHE A 60 -8.49 7.50 -3.21
CA PHE A 60 -8.66 7.32 -1.77
C PHE A 60 -7.45 6.58 -1.16
N ALA A 61 -6.95 5.54 -1.81
CA ALA A 61 -5.77 4.82 -1.36
C ALA A 61 -4.52 5.71 -1.29
N LEU A 62 -4.30 6.55 -2.32
CA LEU A 62 -3.21 7.53 -2.33
C LEU A 62 -3.38 8.59 -1.24
N HIS A 63 -4.59 9.12 -1.07
CA HIS A 63 -4.90 10.06 0.01
C HIS A 63 -4.61 9.45 1.39
N THR A 64 -5.02 8.20 1.60
CA THR A 64 -4.76 7.46 2.84
C THR A 64 -3.26 7.28 3.09
N ALA A 65 -2.50 6.87 2.07
CA ALA A 65 -1.04 6.64 2.17
C ALA A 65 -0.23 7.93 2.36
N THR A 66 -0.79 9.08 2.10
CA THR A 66 -0.10 10.39 2.15
C THR A 66 -0.68 11.28 3.25
N GLN A 67 -1.75 11.98 2.98
CA GLN A 67 -2.33 12.98 3.89
C GLN A 67 -2.83 12.35 5.19
N VAL A 68 -3.62 11.26 5.10
CA VAL A 68 -4.19 10.62 6.31
C VAL A 68 -3.08 10.05 7.20
N ASN A 69 -2.07 9.40 6.60
CA ASN A 69 -0.90 8.92 7.34
C ASN A 69 -0.17 10.07 8.06
N ALA A 70 0.07 11.19 7.36
CA ALA A 70 0.72 12.35 7.96
C ALA A 70 -0.10 12.92 9.12
N GLU A 71 -1.42 13.02 8.97
CA GLU A 71 -2.33 13.47 10.04
C GLU A 71 -2.30 12.54 11.25
N LEU A 72 -2.36 11.22 11.04
CA LEU A 72 -2.32 10.21 12.11
C LEU A 72 -0.99 10.25 12.89
N LEU A 73 0.10 10.59 12.22
CA LEU A 73 1.42 10.74 12.83
C LEU A 73 1.65 12.13 13.47
N GLY A 74 0.67 13.05 13.37
CA GLY A 74 0.81 14.42 13.85
C GLY A 74 1.69 15.30 12.95
N LEU A 75 2.00 14.85 11.73
CA LEU A 75 2.86 15.53 10.75
C LEU A 75 2.09 16.24 9.64
N GLY A 76 0.75 16.30 9.72
CA GLY A 76 -0.10 16.88 8.67
C GLY A 76 0.18 18.36 8.36
N GLY A 77 0.76 19.11 9.30
CA GLY A 77 1.24 20.47 9.07
C GLY A 77 2.58 20.56 8.33
N GLU A 78 3.36 19.46 8.31
CA GLU A 78 4.70 19.42 7.72
C GLU A 78 4.74 18.72 6.36
N THR A 79 3.98 17.66 6.16
CA THR A 79 4.03 16.81 4.96
C THR A 79 2.66 16.17 4.66
N GLY A 80 2.61 15.29 3.67
CA GLY A 80 1.42 14.52 3.27
C GLY A 80 0.61 15.17 2.15
N THR A 81 0.79 16.47 1.89
CA THR A 81 0.17 17.20 0.79
C THR A 81 1.19 18.11 0.11
N ILE A 82 0.96 18.46 -1.15
CA ILE A 82 1.79 19.40 -1.91
C ILE A 82 1.21 20.80 -1.71
N GLU A 83 1.76 21.53 -0.74
CA GLU A 83 1.34 22.88 -0.36
C GLU A 83 2.54 23.76 -0.05
N CYS A 84 2.40 25.07 -0.31
CA CYS A 84 3.45 26.02 0.06
C CYS A 84 3.70 26.01 1.58
N GLY A 85 4.97 25.94 1.96
CA GLY A 85 5.40 25.93 3.37
C GLY A 85 5.56 24.52 3.96
N LYS A 86 5.13 23.46 3.27
CA LYS A 86 5.38 22.08 3.68
C LYS A 86 6.72 21.56 3.14
N ALA A 87 7.21 20.49 3.77
CA ALA A 87 8.38 19.77 3.30
C ALA A 87 8.13 19.20 1.90
N ALA A 88 9.10 19.34 1.02
CA ALA A 88 9.03 18.82 -0.33
C ALA A 88 9.36 17.31 -0.32
N ASP A 89 8.43 16.49 0.19
CA ASP A 89 8.44 15.04 0.10
C ASP A 89 7.63 14.65 -1.14
N ILE A 90 8.31 14.48 -2.27
CA ILE A 90 7.66 14.37 -3.58
C ILE A 90 8.13 13.12 -4.31
N LEU A 91 7.17 12.37 -4.83
CA LEU A 91 7.39 11.23 -5.69
C LEU A 91 6.83 11.53 -7.08
N VAL A 92 7.66 11.35 -8.13
CA VAL A 92 7.26 11.57 -9.52
C VAL A 92 7.23 10.23 -10.24
N THR A 93 6.13 9.95 -10.93
CA THR A 93 5.91 8.72 -11.70
C THR A 93 5.77 9.04 -13.19
N ARG A 94 6.05 8.07 -14.07
CA ARG A 94 5.87 8.24 -15.53
C ARG A 94 4.40 8.19 -15.93
N LYS A 95 3.63 7.33 -15.26
CA LYS A 95 2.21 7.14 -15.50
C LYS A 95 1.41 7.75 -14.36
N ASN A 96 0.15 8.02 -14.60
CA ASN A 96 -0.74 8.56 -13.57
C ASN A 96 -1.12 7.44 -12.58
N PRO A 97 -0.76 7.56 -11.30
CA PRO A 97 -1.12 6.56 -10.29
C PRO A 97 -2.62 6.56 -9.95
N LEU A 98 -3.38 7.57 -10.35
CA LEU A 98 -4.84 7.55 -10.24
C LEU A 98 -5.48 6.54 -11.19
N ASP A 99 -4.83 6.29 -12.34
CA ASP A 99 -5.29 5.30 -13.32
C ASP A 99 -4.80 3.89 -12.95
N ASP A 100 -3.55 3.78 -12.49
CA ASP A 100 -2.91 2.50 -12.13
C ASP A 100 -1.87 2.72 -11.03
N LEU A 101 -2.15 2.19 -9.84
CA LEU A 101 -1.24 2.28 -8.68
C LEU A 101 0.10 1.57 -8.89
N CYS A 102 0.22 0.65 -9.85
CA CYS A 102 1.50 0.04 -10.23
C CYS A 102 2.50 1.08 -10.76
N ALA A 103 2.05 2.27 -11.15
CA ALA A 103 2.92 3.39 -11.51
C ALA A 103 3.85 3.82 -10.36
N LEU A 104 3.48 3.55 -9.11
CA LEU A 104 4.29 3.84 -7.92
C LEU A 104 5.50 2.92 -7.75
N ARG A 105 5.53 1.76 -8.43
CA ARG A 105 6.60 0.76 -8.31
C ARG A 105 7.95 1.29 -8.76
N GLU A 106 7.94 2.14 -9.79
CA GLU A 106 9.15 2.66 -10.42
C GLU A 106 9.08 4.20 -10.56
N PRO A 107 9.26 4.93 -9.46
CA PRO A 107 9.28 6.37 -9.53
C PRO A 107 10.47 6.86 -10.35
N THR A 108 10.29 7.95 -11.08
CA THR A 108 11.36 8.59 -11.85
C THR A 108 12.20 9.51 -10.97
N HIS A 109 11.56 10.16 -9.99
CA HIS A 109 12.24 11.01 -9.02
C HIS A 109 11.62 10.81 -7.65
N VAL A 110 12.47 10.86 -6.64
CA VAL A 110 12.08 10.90 -5.23
C VAL A 110 12.78 12.08 -4.60
N MET A 111 12.04 12.94 -3.96
CA MET A 111 12.53 14.05 -3.19
C MET A 111 12.11 13.86 -1.73
N CYS A 112 13.05 14.07 -0.81
CA CYS A 112 12.82 13.98 0.62
C CYS A 112 13.26 15.29 1.27
N ARG A 113 12.32 16.01 1.86
CA ARG A 113 12.53 17.34 2.49
C ARG A 113 13.25 18.34 1.58
N GLY A 114 12.99 18.26 0.27
CA GLY A 114 13.63 19.11 -0.73
C GLY A 114 14.91 18.54 -1.35
N ASP A 115 15.50 17.49 -0.79
CA ASP A 115 16.68 16.84 -1.33
C ASP A 115 16.33 15.77 -2.36
N LEU A 116 16.80 15.95 -3.60
CA LEU A 116 16.58 14.99 -4.67
C LEU A 116 17.45 13.73 -4.46
N VAL A 117 16.81 12.57 -4.34
CA VAL A 117 17.52 11.27 -4.30
C VAL A 117 18.11 10.97 -5.67
N ARG A 118 19.42 11.15 -5.82
CA ARG A 118 20.12 11.07 -7.12
C ARG A 118 20.24 9.67 -7.70
N LYS A 119 20.13 8.62 -6.88
CA LYS A 119 20.25 7.21 -7.30
C LYS A 119 19.15 6.39 -6.65
N LEU A 120 18.10 6.15 -7.39
CA LEU A 120 17.03 5.24 -6.99
C LEU A 120 17.50 3.79 -7.23
N LYS A 121 18.37 3.29 -6.34
CA LYS A 121 18.81 1.89 -6.36
C LYS A 121 18.20 1.16 -5.19
N VAL A 122 17.38 0.17 -5.49
CA VAL A 122 16.80 -0.74 -4.52
C VAL A 122 17.36 -2.14 -4.77
N LYS A 123 17.88 -2.79 -3.74
CA LYS A 123 18.26 -4.20 -3.79
C LYS A 123 16.99 -5.01 -3.68
N ARG A 124 16.51 -5.50 -4.82
CA ARG A 124 15.32 -6.36 -4.90
C ARG A 124 15.66 -7.82 -4.62
N ILE A 125 14.65 -8.59 -4.27
CA ILE A 125 14.69 -10.05 -4.11
C ILE A 125 13.78 -10.63 -5.18
N PRO A 126 14.33 -11.04 -6.35
CA PRO A 126 13.54 -11.39 -7.53
C PRO A 126 12.51 -12.51 -7.28
N GLU A 127 12.86 -13.49 -6.45
CA GLU A 127 11.99 -14.62 -6.12
C GLU A 127 10.75 -14.16 -5.35
N VAL A 128 10.94 -13.26 -4.38
CA VAL A 128 9.84 -12.67 -3.60
C VAL A 128 8.99 -11.76 -4.50
N ASP A 129 9.63 -10.93 -5.32
CA ASP A 129 8.92 -10.05 -6.26
C ASP A 129 8.01 -10.86 -7.21
N ALA A 130 8.50 -11.98 -7.75
CA ALA A 130 7.73 -12.83 -8.66
C ALA A 130 6.50 -13.45 -7.99
N GLU A 131 6.65 -13.91 -6.75
CA GLU A 131 5.54 -14.48 -5.99
C GLU A 131 4.50 -13.41 -5.65
N LEU A 132 4.92 -12.24 -5.18
CA LEU A 132 4.03 -11.12 -4.89
C LEU A 132 3.35 -10.57 -6.17
N ASP A 133 4.03 -10.60 -7.32
CA ASP A 133 3.42 -10.21 -8.59
C ASP A 133 2.32 -11.19 -9.01
N THR A 134 2.48 -12.48 -8.71
CA THR A 134 1.44 -13.50 -8.94
C THR A 134 0.19 -13.20 -8.08
N ILE A 135 0.38 -12.91 -6.79
CA ILE A 135 -0.72 -12.53 -5.89
C ILE A 135 -1.39 -11.22 -6.38
N MET A 136 -0.60 -10.24 -6.80
CA MET A 136 -1.12 -8.98 -7.33
C MET A 136 -1.98 -9.18 -8.59
N ALA A 137 -1.67 -10.16 -9.42
CA ALA A 137 -2.41 -10.47 -10.63
C ALA A 137 -3.75 -11.21 -10.36
N MET A 138 -3.92 -11.86 -9.20
CA MET A 138 -5.16 -12.57 -8.85
C MET A 138 -6.32 -11.58 -8.78
N PRO A 139 -7.51 -11.90 -9.32
CA PRO A 139 -8.73 -11.12 -9.05
C PRO A 139 -9.05 -11.06 -7.55
N ALA A 140 -9.64 -9.97 -7.09
CA ALA A 140 -10.00 -9.82 -5.68
C ALA A 140 -10.99 -10.92 -5.23
N GLU A 141 -11.91 -11.31 -6.12
CA GLU A 141 -12.89 -12.38 -5.91
C GLU A 141 -12.21 -13.75 -5.76
N ALA A 142 -11.15 -14.01 -6.54
CA ALA A 142 -10.41 -15.27 -6.48
C ALA A 142 -9.68 -15.45 -5.15
N LEU A 143 -9.17 -14.38 -4.56
CA LEU A 143 -8.60 -14.41 -3.23
C LEU A 143 -9.68 -14.72 -2.19
N ALA A 144 -10.84 -14.09 -2.27
CA ALA A 144 -11.95 -14.34 -1.37
C ALA A 144 -12.45 -15.79 -1.46
N GLU A 145 -12.54 -16.35 -2.69
CA GLU A 145 -12.92 -17.76 -2.90
C GLU A 145 -11.85 -18.74 -2.38
N GLU A 146 -10.59 -18.42 -2.51
CA GLU A 146 -9.50 -19.24 -1.96
C GLU A 146 -9.54 -19.23 -0.44
N LEU A 147 -9.73 -18.07 0.18
CA LEU A 147 -9.90 -17.92 1.62
C LEU A 147 -11.13 -18.69 2.14
N ALA A 148 -12.26 -18.64 1.42
CA ALA A 148 -13.50 -19.36 1.78
C ALA A 148 -13.35 -20.87 1.66
N ARG A 149 -12.62 -21.38 0.65
CA ARG A 149 -12.41 -22.84 0.45
C ARG A 149 -11.62 -23.48 1.60
N ASP A 150 -10.73 -22.75 2.22
CA ASP A 150 -9.93 -23.25 3.33
C ASP A 150 -10.66 -23.18 4.69
N GLY A 151 -11.96 -22.91 4.68
CA GLY A 151 -12.85 -23.01 5.84
C GLY A 151 -12.75 -21.86 6.83
N VAL A 152 -12.56 -20.67 6.31
CA VAL A 152 -12.44 -19.40 7.03
C VAL A 152 -13.70 -18.53 6.88
N ALA A 153 -14.82 -19.14 6.49
CA ALA A 153 -16.13 -18.49 6.51
C ALA A 153 -16.91 -18.88 7.77
#